data_777fa280eac61fbc08364395736534ee
#
_entry.id   777fa280eac61fbc08364395736534ee
#
_cell.length_a   1.000
_cell.length_b   1.000
_cell.length_c   1.000
_cell.angle_alpha   90.00
_cell.angle_beta   90.00
_cell.angle_gamma   90.00
#
_symmetry.space_group_name_H-M   'P 1'
#
loop_
_entity.id
_entity.type
_entity.pdbx_description
1 polymer ?
#
loop_
_entity_poly.entity_id
_entity_poly.type
_entity_poly.pdbx_seq_one_letter_code
_entity_poly.pdbx_strand_id
1 'polypeptide(L)'
;GRPLALQSEEKQVNAILNVWFGGTEAGAAIADVLTGKVSPTGKLTMSFPRVTGQCPIYYNHKMTGRPMSPDAWYTRYVSNYIDVLNEPLYPFGYGLSYTTYTYGDVSLNTNSMDANGKIQASVIVTNTGAQDGEEIVQLYLRDIVRSITPPVQELKGFKRVALKAGESKKVTFDIDVDMLKFYDSTLDYVAEPGEFQVMIGGNSKEVKTASFTLK
;
A
#
# COMPACT_ATOMS: atom_id res chain seq x y z
N GLY A 1 18.01 8.49 5.19
CA GLY A 1 18.01 7.77 3.93
C GLY A 1 17.67 6.28 4.07
N ARG A 2 17.05 5.87 5.18
CA ARG A 2 16.62 4.48 5.45
C ARG A 2 15.45 4.49 6.44
N PRO A 3 14.62 3.42 6.50
CA PRO A 3 13.62 3.29 7.54
C PRO A 3 14.29 3.16 8.91
N LEU A 4 13.73 3.84 9.89
CA LEU A 4 14.21 3.87 11.26
C LEU A 4 13.15 3.32 12.20
N ALA A 5 13.57 2.74 13.34
CA ALA A 5 12.70 2.38 14.44
C ALA A 5 12.42 3.66 15.26
N LEU A 6 11.24 4.27 15.06
CA LEU A 6 10.87 5.58 15.61
C LEU A 6 9.76 5.50 16.67
N GLN A 7 9.53 4.32 17.26
CA GLN A 7 8.41 4.11 18.19
C GLN A 7 8.50 4.98 19.45
N SER A 8 9.71 5.34 19.89
CA SER A 8 9.90 6.24 21.02
C SER A 8 9.67 7.70 20.65
N GLU A 9 10.17 8.11 19.49
CA GLU A 9 10.06 9.47 18.96
C GLU A 9 8.61 9.80 18.60
N GLU A 10 7.91 8.87 17.96
CA GLU A 10 6.49 9.04 17.61
C GLU A 10 5.63 9.44 18.80
N LYS A 11 5.92 8.89 20.00
CA LYS A 11 5.18 9.19 21.22
C LYS A 11 5.51 10.57 21.84
N GLN A 12 6.60 11.18 21.41
CA GLN A 12 7.13 12.42 22.02
C GLN A 12 6.94 13.65 21.14
N VAL A 13 6.55 13.46 19.85
CA VAL A 13 6.41 14.57 18.90
C VAL A 13 5.02 14.59 18.28
N ASN A 14 4.58 15.78 17.88
CA ASN A 14 3.27 15.94 17.23
C ASN A 14 3.25 15.50 15.75
N ALA A 15 4.40 15.54 15.08
CA ALA A 15 4.56 15.13 13.69
C ALA A 15 6.01 14.74 13.37
N ILE A 16 6.17 13.91 12.36
CA ILE A 16 7.46 13.50 11.81
C ILE A 16 7.46 13.78 10.31
N LEU A 17 8.40 14.60 9.84
CA LEU A 17 8.63 14.83 8.43
C LEU A 17 9.87 14.05 7.97
N ASN A 18 9.66 13.01 7.16
CA ASN A 18 10.74 12.24 6.56
C ASN A 18 11.10 12.84 5.20
N VAL A 19 12.28 13.36 5.07
CA VAL A 19 12.73 14.09 3.86
C VAL A 19 13.67 13.27 2.97
N TRP A 20 14.03 12.06 3.39
CA TRP A 20 15.03 11.21 2.71
C TRP A 20 16.31 12.02 2.38
N PHE A 21 16.82 11.88 1.16
CA PHE A 21 17.93 12.68 0.64
C PHE A 21 17.38 13.82 -0.20
N GLY A 22 17.39 15.03 0.34
CA GLY A 22 16.99 16.22 -0.38
C GLY A 22 18.07 16.67 -1.39
N GLY A 23 17.62 17.30 -2.49
CA GLY A 23 18.49 17.97 -3.47
C GLY A 23 18.76 19.42 -3.09
N THR A 24 19.20 20.21 -4.08
CA THR A 24 19.56 21.64 -3.94
C THR A 24 18.41 22.47 -3.33
N GLU A 25 17.16 22.19 -3.72
CA GLU A 25 15.98 22.93 -3.26
C GLU A 25 15.35 22.34 -1.98
N ALA A 26 16.00 21.40 -1.30
CA ALA A 26 15.46 20.74 -0.12
C ALA A 26 15.04 21.70 0.98
N GLY A 27 15.84 22.73 1.25
CA GLY A 27 15.55 23.73 2.28
C GLY A 27 14.25 24.49 2.01
N ALA A 28 14.05 24.96 0.77
CA ALA A 28 12.83 25.63 0.37
C ALA A 28 11.61 24.69 0.43
N ALA A 29 11.74 23.46 -0.08
CA ALA A 29 10.66 22.48 -0.06
C ALA A 29 10.24 22.10 1.38
N ILE A 30 11.20 21.90 2.30
CA ILE A 30 10.91 21.63 3.72
C ILE A 30 10.19 22.80 4.35
N ALA A 31 10.66 24.05 4.11
CA ALA A 31 10.03 25.26 4.63
C ALA A 31 8.58 25.41 4.13
N ASP A 32 8.34 25.16 2.83
CA ASP A 32 7.00 25.25 2.23
C ASP A 32 6.03 24.24 2.86
N VAL A 33 6.48 23.02 3.17
CA VAL A 33 5.66 22.03 3.90
C VAL A 33 5.45 22.49 5.33
N LEU A 34 6.49 22.82 6.10
CA LEU A 34 6.37 23.18 7.51
C LEU A 34 5.52 24.43 7.77
N THR A 35 5.50 25.37 6.82
CA THR A 35 4.68 26.59 6.91
C THR A 35 3.25 26.40 6.38
N GLY A 36 2.92 25.23 5.86
CA GLY A 36 1.60 24.94 5.29
C GLY A 36 1.35 25.56 3.92
N LYS A 37 2.38 26.11 3.26
CA LYS A 37 2.28 26.65 1.90
C LYS A 37 2.01 25.55 0.87
N VAL A 38 2.56 24.34 1.12
CA VAL A 38 2.35 23.14 0.32
C VAL A 38 1.91 21.99 1.23
N SER A 39 0.82 21.33 0.87
CA SER A 39 0.39 20.11 1.56
C SER A 39 1.29 18.95 1.16
N PRO A 40 1.82 18.15 2.12
CA PRO A 40 2.60 16.98 1.78
C PRO A 40 1.76 15.93 1.05
N THR A 41 2.31 15.35 -0.02
CA THR A 41 1.67 14.30 -0.84
C THR A 41 2.51 13.03 -0.91
N GLY A 42 3.76 13.10 -0.46
CA GLY A 42 4.70 11.98 -0.52
C GLY A 42 4.26 10.81 0.36
N LYS A 43 4.47 9.59 -0.14
CA LYS A 43 4.21 8.34 0.57
C LYS A 43 5.52 7.60 0.84
N LEU A 44 5.59 6.89 1.96
CA LEU A 44 6.74 6.07 2.31
C LEU A 44 6.94 4.95 1.29
N THR A 45 8.14 4.84 0.76
CA THR A 45 8.54 3.81 -0.20
C THR A 45 9.15 2.58 0.47
N MET A 46 9.13 2.53 1.80
CA MET A 46 9.56 1.41 2.64
C MET A 46 8.68 1.34 3.89
N SER A 47 8.46 0.13 4.42
CA SER A 47 7.85 -0.03 5.74
C SER A 47 8.81 0.43 6.84
N PHE A 48 8.33 1.14 7.84
CA PHE A 48 9.12 1.55 9.00
C PHE A 48 8.89 0.57 10.15
N PRO A 49 9.95 -0.07 10.69
CA PRO A 49 9.81 -1.03 11.77
C PRO A 49 9.44 -0.35 13.09
N ARG A 50 8.83 -1.09 14.01
CA ARG A 50 8.63 -0.67 15.39
C ARG A 50 9.93 -0.72 16.17
N VAL A 51 10.68 -1.80 15.95
CA VAL A 51 11.98 -2.06 16.57
C VAL A 51 12.96 -2.61 15.53
N THR A 52 14.25 -2.43 15.77
CA THR A 52 15.31 -2.87 14.85
C THR A 52 15.26 -4.38 14.60
N GLY A 53 14.83 -5.17 15.60
CA GLY A 53 14.71 -6.62 15.47
C GLY A 53 13.67 -7.10 14.46
N GLN A 54 12.79 -6.23 13.95
CA GLN A 54 11.87 -6.57 12.87
C GLN A 54 12.51 -6.51 11.47
N CYS A 55 13.72 -5.94 11.34
CA CYS A 55 14.35 -5.81 10.03
C CYS A 55 14.94 -7.15 9.56
N PRO A 56 14.69 -7.54 8.28
CA PRO A 56 13.91 -6.84 7.26
C PRO A 56 12.40 -6.99 7.47
N ILE A 57 11.62 -5.93 7.17
CA ILE A 57 10.17 -5.95 7.20
C ILE A 57 9.60 -5.51 5.84
N TYR A 58 8.86 -6.40 5.17
CA TYR A 58 8.36 -6.19 3.82
C TYR A 58 6.83 -6.19 3.79
N TYR A 59 6.23 -5.20 3.10
CA TYR A 59 4.78 -5.18 2.87
C TYR A 59 4.31 -6.36 1.99
N ASN A 60 5.19 -6.88 1.13
CA ASN A 60 4.97 -7.98 0.20
C ASN A 60 5.60 -9.29 0.67
N HIS A 61 5.65 -9.52 1.99
CA HIS A 61 6.17 -10.77 2.54
C HIS A 61 5.36 -11.97 2.04
N LYS A 62 5.96 -13.15 2.10
CA LYS A 62 5.28 -14.40 1.76
C LYS A 62 4.48 -14.93 2.95
N MET A 63 3.44 -15.71 2.65
CA MET A 63 2.71 -16.45 3.68
C MET A 63 3.63 -17.45 4.38
N THR A 64 3.54 -17.50 5.70
CA THR A 64 4.36 -18.39 6.53
C THR A 64 3.72 -19.78 6.79
N GLY A 65 2.50 -20.01 6.28
CA GLY A 65 1.71 -21.21 6.55
C GLY A 65 0.95 -21.19 7.86
N ARG A 66 1.41 -20.43 8.86
CA ARG A 66 0.72 -20.21 10.15
C ARG A 66 0.75 -18.72 10.51
N PRO A 67 0.08 -17.86 9.72
CA PRO A 67 0.06 -16.43 10.00
C PRO A 67 -0.67 -16.14 11.31
N MET A 68 -0.19 -15.15 12.05
CA MET A 68 -0.90 -14.63 13.20
C MET A 68 -2.15 -13.86 12.75
N SER A 69 -3.23 -13.97 13.54
CA SER A 69 -4.39 -13.07 13.33
C SER A 69 -3.97 -11.63 13.53
N PRO A 70 -4.45 -10.70 12.69
CA PRO A 70 -4.14 -9.26 12.81
C PRO A 70 -4.50 -8.68 14.19
N ASP A 71 -5.53 -9.23 14.84
CA ASP A 71 -6.02 -8.73 16.12
C ASP A 71 -5.35 -9.41 17.35
N ALA A 72 -4.42 -10.36 17.12
CA ALA A 72 -3.75 -11.07 18.19
C ALA A 72 -2.40 -10.43 18.54
N TRP A 73 -2.15 -10.25 19.83
CA TRP A 73 -0.84 -9.85 20.32
C TRP A 73 0.18 -10.99 20.25
N TYR A 74 -0.19 -12.16 20.75
CA TYR A 74 0.64 -13.35 20.79
C TYR A 74 -0.22 -14.59 20.76
N THR A 75 0.15 -15.52 19.90
CA THR A 75 -0.50 -16.84 19.82
C THR A 75 0.58 -17.91 19.67
N ARG A 76 0.46 -19.01 20.42
CA ARG A 76 1.39 -20.15 20.29
C ARG A 76 1.28 -20.80 18.91
N TYR A 77 2.40 -21.27 18.39
CA TYR A 77 2.51 -22.05 17.14
C TYR A 77 2.15 -21.29 15.87
N VAL A 78 2.16 -19.96 15.91
CA VAL A 78 2.02 -19.10 14.72
C VAL A 78 3.27 -18.24 14.53
N SER A 79 3.41 -17.65 13.35
CA SER A 79 4.55 -16.78 13.02
C SER A 79 4.34 -15.41 13.63
N ASN A 80 4.93 -15.17 14.78
CA ASN A 80 4.86 -13.88 15.47
C ASN A 80 6.16 -13.54 16.21
N TYR A 81 6.36 -12.25 16.47
CA TYR A 81 7.36 -11.80 17.43
C TYR A 81 6.85 -12.04 18.86
N ILE A 82 7.76 -12.08 19.82
CA ILE A 82 7.43 -12.36 21.24
C ILE A 82 7.02 -11.06 21.95
N ASP A 83 7.67 -9.96 21.64
CA ASP A 83 7.65 -8.70 22.40
C ASP A 83 7.21 -7.48 21.57
N VAL A 84 6.86 -7.67 20.30
CA VAL A 84 6.40 -6.62 19.40
C VAL A 84 5.33 -7.15 18.44
N LEU A 85 4.43 -6.28 17.99
CA LEU A 85 3.44 -6.61 16.95
C LEU A 85 4.14 -6.98 15.64
N ASN A 86 3.56 -7.89 14.86
CA ASN A 86 4.08 -8.25 13.54
C ASN A 86 4.04 -7.08 12.54
N GLU A 87 3.09 -6.16 12.71
CA GLU A 87 2.91 -5.04 11.82
C GLU A 87 4.01 -3.97 12.01
N PRO A 88 4.41 -3.29 10.92
CA PRO A 88 5.33 -2.16 11.01
C PRO A 88 4.75 -1.00 11.83
N LEU A 89 5.58 -0.05 12.23
CA LEU A 89 5.14 1.22 12.80
C LEU A 89 4.36 2.03 11.75
N TYR A 90 4.96 2.20 10.58
CA TYR A 90 4.30 2.79 9.41
C TYR A 90 4.38 1.81 8.23
N PRO A 91 3.24 1.45 7.62
CA PRO A 91 3.23 0.55 6.48
C PRO A 91 3.84 1.20 5.22
N PHE A 92 4.21 0.39 4.25
CA PHE A 92 4.57 0.86 2.91
C PHE A 92 3.43 1.69 2.31
N GLY A 93 3.75 2.77 1.64
CA GLY A 93 2.77 3.67 1.04
C GLY A 93 2.12 4.65 2.01
N TYR A 94 2.40 4.58 3.32
CA TYR A 94 1.84 5.49 4.32
C TYR A 94 2.36 6.92 4.14
N GLY A 95 1.51 7.90 4.41
CA GLY A 95 1.86 9.31 4.44
C GLY A 95 0.63 10.16 4.71
N LEU A 96 0.78 11.14 5.59
CA LEU A 96 -0.26 12.09 5.95
C LEU A 96 -0.24 13.31 5.03
N SER A 97 -1.35 14.00 4.96
CA SER A 97 -1.56 15.26 4.26
C SER A 97 -2.17 16.27 5.21
N TYR A 98 -2.27 17.54 4.82
CA TYR A 98 -3.03 18.56 5.56
C TYR A 98 -4.53 18.48 5.30
N THR A 99 -4.96 17.53 4.49
CA THR A 99 -6.35 17.16 4.30
C THR A 99 -6.52 15.65 4.50
N THR A 100 -7.75 15.15 4.48
CA THR A 100 -8.09 13.74 4.72
C THR A 100 -8.82 13.16 3.52
N TYR A 101 -8.64 11.85 3.28
CA TYR A 101 -9.27 11.17 2.16
C TYR A 101 -10.01 9.93 2.62
N THR A 102 -11.12 9.63 1.96
CA THR A 102 -11.87 8.38 2.14
C THR A 102 -11.98 7.64 0.82
N TYR A 103 -12.03 6.32 0.92
CA TYR A 103 -12.14 5.41 -0.21
C TYR A 103 -13.45 4.66 -0.16
N GLY A 104 -14.22 4.72 -1.24
CA GLY A 104 -15.38 3.86 -1.46
C GLY A 104 -14.96 2.42 -1.75
N ASP A 105 -15.93 1.55 -2.01
CA ASP A 105 -15.66 0.17 -2.36
C ASP A 105 -15.06 0.04 -3.77
N VAL A 106 -14.23 -0.98 -3.96
CA VAL A 106 -13.67 -1.31 -5.28
C VAL A 106 -14.74 -1.91 -6.15
N SER A 107 -14.91 -1.36 -7.36
CA SER A 107 -15.80 -1.86 -8.38
C SER A 107 -15.00 -2.40 -9.56
N LEU A 108 -15.32 -3.59 -10.01
CA LEU A 108 -14.75 -4.21 -11.21
C LEU A 108 -15.79 -4.17 -12.34
N ASN A 109 -15.33 -3.95 -13.59
CA ASN A 109 -16.21 -4.01 -14.76
C ASN A 109 -16.65 -5.44 -15.10
N THR A 110 -15.86 -6.44 -14.69
CA THR A 110 -16.13 -7.88 -14.78
C THR A 110 -15.40 -8.60 -13.66
N ASN A 111 -15.91 -9.74 -13.23
CA ASN A 111 -15.29 -10.59 -12.20
C ASN A 111 -14.46 -11.76 -12.79
N SER A 112 -14.25 -11.78 -14.10
CA SER A 112 -13.38 -12.77 -14.74
C SER A 112 -12.71 -12.20 -15.99
N MET A 113 -11.51 -12.70 -16.31
CA MET A 113 -10.79 -12.37 -17.52
C MET A 113 -10.11 -13.62 -18.10
N ASP A 114 -9.94 -13.62 -19.40
CA ASP A 114 -9.14 -14.61 -20.13
C ASP A 114 -7.68 -14.13 -20.26
N ALA A 115 -6.78 -14.99 -20.74
CA ALA A 115 -5.35 -14.71 -20.90
C ALA A 115 -5.02 -13.47 -21.78
N ASN A 116 -5.95 -13.00 -22.61
CA ASN A 116 -5.82 -11.77 -23.41
C ASN A 116 -6.77 -10.65 -22.95
N GLY A 117 -7.45 -10.86 -21.83
CA GLY A 117 -8.44 -9.94 -21.30
C GLY A 117 -7.84 -8.77 -20.50
N LYS A 118 -8.73 -7.86 -20.12
CA LYS A 118 -8.42 -6.76 -19.18
C LYS A 118 -9.58 -6.56 -18.21
N ILE A 119 -9.25 -6.24 -16.98
CA ILE A 119 -10.22 -5.82 -15.97
C ILE A 119 -9.97 -4.35 -15.63
N GLN A 120 -11.04 -3.59 -15.54
CA GLN A 120 -11.00 -2.25 -14.97
C GLN A 120 -11.44 -2.29 -13.51
N ALA A 121 -10.51 -1.95 -12.61
CA ALA A 121 -10.80 -1.75 -11.21
C ALA A 121 -10.92 -0.26 -10.91
N SER A 122 -11.99 0.15 -10.24
CA SER A 122 -12.20 1.56 -9.91
C SER A 122 -12.64 1.76 -8.47
N VAL A 123 -12.31 2.92 -7.93
CA VAL A 123 -12.69 3.36 -6.59
C VAL A 123 -13.09 4.84 -6.64
N ILE A 124 -14.03 5.26 -5.79
CA ILE A 124 -14.30 6.68 -5.55
C ILE A 124 -13.39 7.14 -4.41
N VAL A 125 -12.60 8.17 -4.66
CA VAL A 125 -11.77 8.83 -3.64
C VAL A 125 -12.35 10.21 -3.37
N THR A 126 -12.59 10.51 -2.11
CA THR A 126 -13.19 11.78 -1.66
C THR A 126 -12.21 12.49 -0.73
N ASN A 127 -11.95 13.77 -1.00
CA ASN A 127 -11.30 14.65 -0.05
C ASN A 127 -12.33 15.09 0.99
N THR A 128 -12.21 14.58 2.22
CA THR A 128 -13.13 14.86 3.33
C THR A 128 -12.65 16.00 4.24
N GLY A 129 -11.47 16.54 3.98
CA GLY A 129 -10.93 17.67 4.73
C GLY A 129 -11.36 19.02 4.15
N ALA A 130 -10.88 20.08 4.79
CA ALA A 130 -11.24 21.47 4.47
C ALA A 130 -10.28 22.15 3.48
N GLN A 131 -9.23 21.46 3.03
CA GLN A 131 -8.21 22.01 2.13
C GLN A 131 -8.11 21.17 0.85
N ASP A 132 -7.72 21.84 -0.24
CA ASP A 132 -7.34 21.16 -1.47
C ASP A 132 -6.09 20.31 -1.22
N GLY A 133 -5.96 19.18 -1.91
CA GLY A 133 -4.80 18.33 -1.78
C GLY A 133 -4.67 17.31 -2.90
N GLU A 134 -3.62 16.53 -2.84
CA GLU A 134 -3.35 15.44 -3.78
C GLU A 134 -3.18 14.13 -3.01
N GLU A 135 -3.86 13.10 -3.46
CA GLU A 135 -3.74 11.75 -2.92
C GLU A 135 -3.00 10.83 -3.90
N ILE A 136 -2.19 9.92 -3.36
CA ILE A 136 -1.56 8.83 -4.12
C ILE A 136 -2.36 7.56 -3.93
N VAL A 137 -3.23 7.28 -4.87
CA VAL A 137 -4.06 6.07 -4.89
C VAL A 137 -3.22 4.90 -5.38
N GLN A 138 -3.12 3.85 -4.58
CA GLN A 138 -2.23 2.70 -4.82
C GLN A 138 -3.06 1.46 -5.15
N LEU A 139 -2.65 0.74 -6.21
CA LEU A 139 -3.22 -0.54 -6.64
C LEU A 139 -2.29 -1.66 -6.24
N TYR A 140 -2.79 -2.60 -5.46
CA TYR A 140 -2.12 -3.84 -5.13
C TYR A 140 -2.89 -5.04 -5.71
N LEU A 141 -2.16 -6.07 -6.10
CA LEU A 141 -2.72 -7.35 -6.49
C LEU A 141 -2.21 -8.47 -5.59
N ARG A 142 -3.04 -9.45 -5.36
CA ARG A 142 -2.70 -10.69 -4.67
C ARG A 142 -3.21 -11.86 -5.49
N ASP A 143 -2.32 -12.76 -5.81
CA ASP A 143 -2.64 -14.10 -6.27
C ASP A 143 -2.94 -14.98 -5.04
N ILE A 144 -4.09 -15.66 -5.00
CA ILE A 144 -4.50 -16.42 -3.82
C ILE A 144 -3.74 -17.75 -3.75
N VAL A 145 -3.61 -18.44 -4.90
CA VAL A 145 -2.92 -19.73 -4.99
C VAL A 145 -2.19 -19.83 -6.31
N ARG A 146 -0.89 -20.09 -6.28
CA ARG A 146 -0.08 -20.36 -7.46
C ARG A 146 0.96 -21.45 -7.15
N SER A 147 1.65 -21.93 -8.19
CA SER A 147 2.64 -23.03 -8.14
C SER A 147 3.80 -22.77 -7.16
N ILE A 148 4.15 -21.51 -6.92
CA ILE A 148 5.11 -21.09 -5.88
C ILE A 148 4.43 -20.17 -4.87
N THR A 149 4.92 -20.13 -3.62
CA THR A 149 4.33 -19.29 -2.58
C THR A 149 4.25 -17.83 -3.00
N PRO A 150 3.03 -17.24 -3.14
CA PRO A 150 2.87 -15.86 -3.53
C PRO A 150 3.19 -14.88 -2.38
N PRO A 151 3.56 -13.64 -2.70
CA PRO A 151 3.50 -12.54 -1.74
C PRO A 151 2.05 -12.30 -1.29
N VAL A 152 1.89 -11.76 -0.08
CA VAL A 152 0.54 -11.40 0.44
C VAL A 152 -0.11 -10.29 -0.38
N GLN A 153 0.67 -9.47 -1.06
CA GLN A 153 0.24 -8.42 -1.99
C GLN A 153 1.46 -7.84 -2.73
N GLU A 154 1.22 -7.26 -3.89
CA GLU A 154 2.25 -6.59 -4.70
C GLU A 154 1.71 -5.27 -5.25
N LEU A 155 2.43 -4.17 -5.09
CA LEU A 155 2.10 -2.90 -5.73
C LEU A 155 2.26 -3.05 -7.26
N LYS A 156 1.17 -2.89 -8.01
CA LYS A 156 1.15 -2.98 -9.47
C LYS A 156 0.91 -1.63 -10.16
N GLY A 157 0.48 -0.62 -9.40
CA GLY A 157 0.29 0.71 -9.96
C GLY A 157 -0.07 1.75 -8.90
N PHE A 158 0.06 3.01 -9.28
CA PHE A 158 -0.42 4.12 -8.46
C PHE A 158 -0.81 5.31 -9.34
N LYS A 159 -1.69 6.18 -8.82
CA LYS A 159 -2.10 7.41 -9.49
C LYS A 159 -2.10 8.57 -8.50
N ARG A 160 -1.53 9.71 -8.91
CA ARG A 160 -1.68 10.97 -8.19
C ARG A 160 -2.97 11.63 -8.63
N VAL A 161 -3.80 12.03 -7.67
CA VAL A 161 -5.13 12.57 -7.90
C VAL A 161 -5.30 13.86 -7.10
N ALA A 162 -5.38 15.00 -7.79
CA ALA A 162 -5.72 16.27 -7.16
C ALA A 162 -7.22 16.33 -6.88
N LEU A 163 -7.58 16.72 -5.66
CA LEU A 163 -8.96 16.83 -5.18
C LEU A 163 -9.13 18.13 -4.40
N LYS A 164 -10.11 18.93 -4.78
CA LYS A 164 -10.55 20.07 -3.97
C LYS A 164 -11.21 19.61 -2.67
N ALA A 165 -11.29 20.48 -1.70
CA ALA A 165 -12.05 20.23 -0.47
C ALA A 165 -13.47 19.78 -0.80
N GLY A 166 -13.90 18.63 -0.29
CA GLY A 166 -15.21 18.03 -0.55
C GLY A 166 -15.35 17.33 -1.91
N GLU A 167 -14.36 17.38 -2.79
CA GLU A 167 -14.43 16.76 -4.12
C GLU A 167 -14.27 15.25 -4.06
N SER A 168 -15.03 14.56 -4.92
CA SER A 168 -14.91 13.11 -5.15
C SER A 168 -14.51 12.85 -6.60
N LYS A 169 -13.58 11.92 -6.83
CA LYS A 169 -13.19 11.47 -8.16
C LYS A 169 -13.18 9.95 -8.24
N LYS A 170 -13.64 9.44 -9.39
CA LYS A 170 -13.46 8.03 -9.75
C LYS A 170 -12.04 7.82 -10.27
N VAL A 171 -11.30 6.94 -9.62
CA VAL A 171 -9.96 6.52 -10.03
C VAL A 171 -10.06 5.10 -10.58
N THR A 172 -9.56 4.88 -11.79
CA THR A 172 -9.66 3.59 -12.50
C THR A 172 -8.26 3.10 -12.84
N PHE A 173 -8.02 1.81 -12.66
CA PHE A 173 -6.82 1.09 -13.08
C PHE A 173 -7.22 -0.01 -14.08
N ASP A 174 -6.46 -0.12 -15.15
CA ASP A 174 -6.55 -1.25 -16.08
C ASP A 174 -5.58 -2.34 -15.61
N ILE A 175 -6.09 -3.54 -15.43
CA ILE A 175 -5.35 -4.73 -15.01
C ILE A 175 -5.33 -5.67 -16.20
N ASP A 176 -4.17 -5.95 -16.72
CA ASP A 176 -3.93 -6.95 -17.79
C ASP A 176 -3.20 -8.18 -17.24
N VAL A 177 -3.06 -9.19 -18.09
CA VAL A 177 -2.42 -10.44 -17.69
C VAL A 177 -0.95 -10.27 -17.33
N ASP A 178 -0.26 -9.29 -17.90
CA ASP A 178 1.17 -9.06 -17.57
C ASP A 178 1.37 -8.62 -16.13
N MET A 179 0.39 -7.94 -15.53
CA MET A 179 0.42 -7.60 -14.11
C MET A 179 0.28 -8.82 -13.19
N LEU A 180 -0.25 -9.94 -13.70
CA LEU A 180 -0.47 -11.17 -12.93
C LEU A 180 0.70 -12.14 -13.03
N LYS A 181 1.61 -11.94 -14.00
CA LYS A 181 2.73 -12.84 -14.25
C LYS A 181 3.76 -12.84 -13.12
N PHE A 182 4.37 -14.01 -12.97
CA PHE A 182 5.48 -14.27 -12.05
C PHE A 182 6.44 -15.32 -12.67
N TYR A 183 7.62 -15.46 -12.12
CA TYR A 183 8.53 -16.54 -12.49
C TYR A 183 8.19 -17.79 -11.69
N ASP A 184 7.89 -18.89 -12.36
CA ASP A 184 7.63 -20.18 -11.75
C ASP A 184 8.93 -20.93 -11.37
N SER A 185 8.82 -22.19 -10.96
CA SER A 185 9.97 -23.01 -10.55
C SER A 185 10.91 -23.38 -11.70
N THR A 186 10.47 -23.28 -12.96
CA THR A 186 11.27 -23.51 -14.18
C THR A 186 11.83 -22.21 -14.76
N LEU A 187 11.59 -21.07 -14.10
CA LEU A 187 11.96 -19.73 -14.51
C LEU A 187 11.21 -19.22 -15.75
N ASP A 188 10.06 -19.79 -16.04
CA ASP A 188 9.16 -19.26 -17.05
C ASP A 188 8.32 -18.12 -16.47
N TYR A 189 8.11 -17.05 -17.25
CA TYR A 189 7.34 -15.88 -16.83
C TYR A 189 5.88 -16.04 -17.24
N VAL A 190 5.07 -16.55 -16.33
CA VAL A 190 3.70 -17.05 -16.56
C VAL A 190 2.66 -16.39 -15.67
N ALA A 191 1.41 -16.39 -16.12
CA ALA A 191 0.23 -16.17 -15.29
C ALA A 191 -0.54 -17.48 -15.21
N GLU A 192 -0.91 -17.92 -14.03
CA GLU A 192 -1.68 -19.14 -13.80
C GLU A 192 -3.17 -18.81 -13.61
N PRO A 193 -4.09 -19.64 -14.16
CA PRO A 193 -5.51 -19.51 -13.86
C PRO A 193 -5.77 -19.64 -12.36
N GLY A 194 -6.66 -18.80 -11.84
CA GLY A 194 -6.93 -18.79 -10.41
C GLY A 194 -7.69 -17.57 -9.95
N GLU A 195 -7.90 -17.47 -8.63
CA GLU A 195 -8.52 -16.31 -7.98
C GLU A 195 -7.46 -15.28 -7.61
N PHE A 196 -7.78 -14.03 -7.93
CA PHE A 196 -6.98 -12.86 -7.60
C PHE A 196 -7.77 -11.85 -6.77
N GLN A 197 -7.09 -11.12 -5.91
CA GLN A 197 -7.63 -9.97 -5.21
C GLN A 197 -7.03 -8.67 -5.74
N VAL A 198 -7.90 -7.71 -5.99
CA VAL A 198 -7.57 -6.31 -6.27
C VAL A 198 -7.74 -5.54 -4.99
N MET A 199 -6.71 -4.81 -4.57
CA MET A 199 -6.73 -3.99 -3.38
C MET A 199 -6.35 -2.56 -3.74
N ILE A 200 -7.18 -1.58 -3.38
CA ILE A 200 -6.94 -0.16 -3.68
C ILE A 200 -7.05 0.66 -2.40
N GLY A 201 -6.06 1.49 -2.14
CA GLY A 201 -6.03 2.35 -0.96
C GLY A 201 -4.90 3.37 -0.96
N GLY A 202 -4.75 4.07 0.15
CA GLY A 202 -3.70 5.08 0.36
C GLY A 202 -2.36 4.51 0.85
N ASN A 203 -2.34 3.26 1.30
CA ASN A 203 -1.15 2.53 1.75
C ASN A 203 -1.40 1.02 1.69
N SER A 204 -0.38 0.21 1.99
CA SER A 204 -0.45 -1.26 1.88
C SER A 204 -1.32 -1.95 2.94
N LYS A 205 -1.78 -1.25 3.96
CA LYS A 205 -2.61 -1.78 5.05
C LYS A 205 -4.07 -1.37 4.90
N GLU A 206 -4.32 -0.10 4.62
CA GLU A 206 -5.66 0.48 4.54
C GLU A 206 -6.15 0.43 3.09
N VAL A 207 -6.68 -0.72 2.69
CA VAL A 207 -7.14 -1.00 1.32
C VAL A 207 -8.59 -1.48 1.29
N LYS A 208 -9.28 -1.18 0.21
CA LYS A 208 -10.56 -1.79 -0.18
C LYS A 208 -10.28 -2.91 -1.17
N THR A 209 -11.00 -4.02 -1.06
CA THR A 209 -10.70 -5.26 -1.80
C THR A 209 -11.88 -5.72 -2.64
N ALA A 210 -11.59 -6.24 -3.82
CA ALA A 210 -12.51 -7.00 -4.67
C ALA A 210 -11.78 -8.21 -5.27
N SER A 211 -12.51 -9.27 -5.65
CA SER A 211 -11.93 -10.48 -6.26
C SER A 211 -12.35 -10.66 -7.70
N PHE A 212 -11.47 -11.30 -8.49
CA PHE A 212 -11.76 -11.76 -9.85
C PHE A 212 -11.04 -13.08 -10.13
N THR A 213 -11.41 -13.73 -11.23
CA THR A 213 -10.82 -15.01 -11.67
C THR A 213 -10.15 -14.84 -13.03
N LEU A 214 -8.89 -15.28 -13.16
CA LEU A 214 -8.24 -15.56 -14.45
C LEU A 214 -8.62 -16.98 -14.87
N LYS A 215 -9.09 -17.13 -16.13
CA LYS A 215 -9.50 -18.41 -16.74
C LYS A 215 -8.37 -19.00 -17.58
#